data_b9424f20b2ba3d48f9fbb43e2a442519
#
_entry.id   b9424f20b2ba3d48f9fbb43e2a442519
#
_cell.length_a   1.000
_cell.length_b   1.000
_cell.length_c   1.000
_cell.angle_alpha   90.00
_cell.angle_beta   90.00
_cell.angle_gamma   90.00
#
_symmetry.space_group_name_H-M   'P 1'
#
loop_
_entity.id
_entity.type
_entity.pdbx_description
1 polymer ?
#
loop_
_entity_poly.entity_id
_entity_poly.type
_entity_poly.pdbx_seq_one_letter_code
_entity_poly.pdbx_strand_id
1 'polypeptide(L)'
;MPLHLEIVTPEKLAYEDDIDMVLVPGIDGELGILPHHTPLVSLLGVGELTIRKGGSEESFAIAGGFLQVRPDKVVVMAETADLASEIDLDKAQQARAEAERALEAGYVEGADLSAARAELQRALIRIRVAERRHREGPRSRG
;
A
#
# COMPACT_ATOMS: atom_id res chain seq x y z
N MET A 1 -5.15 -11.40 -22.33
CA MET A 1 -3.74 -11.09 -22.01
C MET A 1 -3.64 -10.61 -20.58
N PRO A 2 -2.64 -11.07 -19.84
CA PRO A 2 -2.50 -10.61 -18.46
C PRO A 2 -2.10 -9.15 -18.39
N LEU A 3 -2.31 -8.59 -17.22
CA LEU A 3 -1.92 -7.23 -16.91
C LEU A 3 -0.55 -7.27 -16.23
N HIS A 4 0.41 -6.53 -16.76
CA HIS A 4 1.73 -6.47 -16.15
C HIS A 4 1.74 -5.37 -15.08
N LEU A 5 2.07 -5.74 -13.84
CA LEU A 5 2.12 -4.81 -12.72
C LEU A 5 3.54 -4.64 -12.22
N GLU A 6 3.93 -3.38 -12.00
CA GLU A 6 5.16 -3.05 -11.29
C GLU A 6 4.83 -2.14 -10.12
N ILE A 7 5.38 -2.44 -8.96
CA ILE A 7 5.32 -1.57 -7.79
C ILE A 7 6.74 -1.14 -7.48
N VAL A 8 6.99 0.14 -7.57
CA VAL A 8 8.32 0.74 -7.42
C VAL A 8 8.31 1.74 -6.27
N THR A 9 9.34 1.68 -5.44
CA THR A 9 9.57 2.70 -4.40
C THR A 9 10.92 3.35 -4.68
N PRO A 10 11.25 4.46 -3.99
CA PRO A 10 12.57 5.06 -4.19
C PRO A 10 13.74 4.12 -3.91
N GLU A 11 13.51 3.08 -3.10
CA GLU A 11 14.58 2.16 -2.70
C GLU A 11 14.71 0.95 -3.59
N LYS A 12 13.60 0.49 -4.20
CA LYS A 12 13.63 -0.80 -4.91
C LYS A 12 12.39 -1.01 -5.77
N LEU A 13 12.50 -2.01 -6.65
CA LEU A 13 11.34 -2.60 -7.31
C LEU A 13 10.74 -3.58 -6.32
N ALA A 14 9.58 -3.25 -5.75
CA ALA A 14 8.96 -4.03 -4.70
C ALA A 14 8.18 -5.23 -5.23
N TYR A 15 7.69 -5.16 -6.46
CA TYR A 15 6.88 -6.24 -7.06
C TYR A 15 6.87 -6.08 -8.57
N GLU A 16 6.93 -7.20 -9.26
CA GLU A 16 6.76 -7.22 -10.71
C GLU A 16 6.24 -8.58 -11.12
N ASP A 17 5.09 -8.63 -11.78
CA ASP A 17 4.52 -9.87 -12.28
C ASP A 17 3.35 -9.59 -13.21
N ASP A 18 2.99 -10.59 -13.99
CA ASP A 18 1.74 -10.59 -14.75
C ASP A 18 0.62 -11.06 -13.82
N ILE A 19 -0.46 -10.30 -13.77
CA ILE A 19 -1.54 -10.51 -12.82
C ILE A 19 -2.90 -10.45 -13.53
N ASP A 20 -3.96 -10.80 -12.81
CA ASP A 20 -5.31 -10.75 -13.34
C ASP A 20 -6.00 -9.42 -13.05
N MET A 21 -5.77 -8.86 -11.88
CA MET A 21 -6.43 -7.64 -11.45
C MET A 21 -5.65 -7.01 -10.30
N VAL A 22 -5.69 -5.68 -10.19
CA VAL A 22 -5.17 -4.98 -9.02
C VAL A 22 -6.19 -3.94 -8.55
N LEU A 23 -6.39 -3.88 -7.24
CA LEU A 23 -7.17 -2.85 -6.57
C LEU A 23 -6.18 -1.89 -5.91
N VAL A 24 -6.30 -0.61 -6.23
CA VAL A 24 -5.31 0.40 -5.85
C VAL A 24 -5.96 1.50 -5.02
N PRO A 25 -5.32 1.97 -3.93
CA PRO A 25 -5.89 3.05 -3.11
C PRO A 25 -5.62 4.41 -3.77
N GLY A 26 -6.50 4.82 -4.67
CA GLY A 26 -6.45 6.16 -5.25
C GLY A 26 -6.79 7.20 -4.20
N ILE A 27 -6.34 8.45 -4.43
CA ILE A 27 -6.59 9.53 -3.45
C ILE A 27 -8.07 9.85 -3.31
N ASP A 28 -8.85 9.61 -4.37
CA ASP A 28 -10.29 9.86 -4.37
C ASP A 28 -11.12 8.59 -4.19
N GLY A 29 -10.48 7.48 -3.91
CA GLY A 29 -11.15 6.20 -3.71
C GLY A 29 -10.44 5.07 -4.41
N GLU A 30 -10.87 3.85 -4.11
CA GLU A 30 -10.27 2.64 -4.66
C GLU A 30 -10.52 2.52 -6.15
N LEU A 31 -9.48 2.13 -6.88
CA LEU A 31 -9.54 1.89 -8.33
C LEU A 31 -9.26 0.42 -8.60
N GLY A 32 -10.12 -0.20 -9.40
CA GLY A 32 -9.89 -1.57 -9.87
C GLY A 32 -9.37 -1.54 -11.29
N ILE A 33 -8.21 -2.16 -11.53
CA ILE A 33 -7.58 -2.18 -12.85
C ILE A 33 -7.57 -3.60 -13.37
N LEU A 34 -8.21 -3.79 -14.52
CA LEU A 34 -8.22 -5.05 -15.27
C LEU A 34 -7.40 -4.89 -16.54
N PRO A 35 -7.02 -5.99 -17.20
CA PRO A 35 -6.35 -5.89 -18.51
C PRO A 35 -7.14 -5.01 -19.48
N HIS A 36 -6.43 -4.27 -20.30
CA HIS A 36 -7.01 -3.37 -21.29
C HIS A 36 -7.74 -2.17 -20.70
N HIS A 37 -7.45 -1.83 -19.44
CA HIS A 37 -8.02 -0.65 -18.82
C HIS A 37 -7.59 0.61 -19.58
N THR A 38 -8.51 1.58 -19.66
CA THR A 38 -8.23 2.88 -20.29
C THR A 38 -7.01 3.53 -19.62
N PRO A 39 -6.07 4.07 -20.40
CA PRO A 39 -4.91 4.76 -19.83
C PRO A 39 -5.30 5.87 -18.89
N LEU A 40 -4.55 5.98 -17.79
CA LEU A 40 -4.88 6.95 -16.76
C LEU A 40 -3.64 7.21 -15.88
N VAL A 41 -3.56 8.41 -15.30
CA VAL A 41 -2.60 8.75 -14.27
C VAL A 41 -3.39 9.26 -13.08
N SER A 42 -3.08 8.78 -11.89
CA SER A 42 -3.79 9.16 -10.68
C SER A 42 -2.83 9.24 -9.51
N LEU A 43 -3.18 10.09 -8.55
CA LEU A 43 -2.46 10.13 -7.27
C LEU A 43 -2.94 9.00 -6.38
N LEU A 44 -2.02 8.48 -5.58
CA LEU A 44 -2.31 7.44 -4.60
C LEU A 44 -2.46 8.04 -3.22
N GLY A 45 -3.37 7.46 -2.44
CA GLY A 45 -3.50 7.78 -1.03
C GLY A 45 -2.78 6.74 -0.18
N VAL A 46 -3.12 6.72 1.11
CA VAL A 46 -2.65 5.71 2.05
C VAL A 46 -3.72 4.62 2.12
N GLY A 47 -3.35 3.39 1.84
CA GLY A 47 -4.34 2.33 1.83
C GLY A 47 -3.75 0.98 1.46
N GLU A 48 -4.64 0.02 1.28
CA GLU A 48 -4.27 -1.33 0.89
C GLU A 48 -4.37 -1.50 -0.63
N LEU A 49 -3.30 -2.02 -1.22
CA LEU A 49 -3.31 -2.45 -2.62
C LEU A 49 -3.44 -3.97 -2.62
N THR A 50 -4.39 -4.49 -3.40
CA THR A 50 -4.64 -5.92 -3.48
C THR A 50 -4.40 -6.43 -4.89
N ILE A 51 -3.60 -7.48 -5.01
CA ILE A 51 -3.28 -8.12 -6.28
C ILE A 51 -4.00 -9.46 -6.35
N ARG A 52 -4.68 -9.72 -7.46
CA ARG A 52 -5.31 -11.01 -7.71
C ARG A 52 -4.61 -11.70 -8.87
N LYS A 53 -4.20 -12.92 -8.63
CA LYS A 53 -3.51 -13.71 -9.64
C LYS A 53 -3.79 -15.19 -9.41
N GLY A 54 -4.41 -15.84 -10.42
CA GLY A 54 -4.61 -17.28 -10.40
C GLY A 54 -5.37 -17.81 -9.19
N GLY A 55 -6.36 -17.06 -8.71
CA GLY A 55 -7.15 -17.45 -7.55
C GLY A 55 -6.52 -17.12 -6.21
N SER A 56 -5.32 -16.54 -6.19
CA SER A 56 -4.70 -16.11 -4.93
C SER A 56 -4.67 -14.58 -4.86
N GLU A 57 -4.50 -14.07 -3.65
CA GLU A 57 -4.39 -12.64 -3.39
C GLU A 57 -3.15 -12.32 -2.59
N GLU A 58 -2.54 -11.19 -2.92
CA GLU A 58 -1.50 -10.60 -2.10
C GLU A 58 -1.85 -9.15 -1.85
N SER A 59 -1.44 -8.62 -0.72
CA SER A 59 -1.73 -7.23 -0.35
C SER A 59 -0.46 -6.51 0.08
N PHE A 60 -0.44 -5.21 -0.23
CA PHE A 60 0.61 -4.29 0.19
C PHE A 60 -0.02 -3.14 0.94
N ALA A 61 0.67 -2.64 1.96
CA ALA A 61 0.36 -1.36 2.58
C ALA A 61 1.08 -0.29 1.75
N ILE A 62 0.32 0.61 1.15
CA ILE A 62 0.82 1.66 0.27
C ILE A 62 0.66 3.01 0.96
N ALA A 63 1.67 3.86 0.88
CA ALA A 63 1.56 5.23 1.37
C ALA A 63 2.04 6.19 0.29
N GLY A 64 1.10 6.90 -0.31
CA GLY A 64 1.37 7.96 -1.26
C GLY A 64 1.95 7.52 -2.59
N GLY A 65 2.04 8.44 -3.52
CA GLY A 65 2.68 8.21 -4.81
C GLY A 65 1.74 8.39 -5.99
N PHE A 66 2.06 7.71 -7.07
CA PHE A 66 1.36 7.83 -8.36
C PHE A 66 1.03 6.46 -8.92
N LEU A 67 -0.08 6.41 -9.64
CA LEU A 67 -0.49 5.27 -10.45
C LEU A 67 -0.45 5.69 -11.92
N GLN A 68 0.20 4.90 -12.76
CA GLN A 68 0.14 5.09 -14.20
C GLN A 68 -0.39 3.81 -14.85
N VAL A 69 -1.51 3.93 -15.55
CA VAL A 69 -2.10 2.81 -16.28
C VAL A 69 -1.84 3.02 -17.77
N ARG A 70 -1.23 2.02 -18.39
CA ARG A 70 -1.00 1.95 -19.84
C ARG A 70 -1.83 0.78 -20.38
N PRO A 71 -1.97 0.66 -21.70
CA PRO A 71 -2.80 -0.43 -22.25
C PRO A 71 -2.39 -1.84 -21.81
N ASP A 72 -1.10 -2.07 -21.58
CA ASP A 72 -0.56 -3.38 -21.26
C ASP A 72 0.14 -3.46 -19.90
N LYS A 73 0.19 -2.35 -19.16
CA LYS A 73 1.05 -2.27 -17.99
C LYS A 73 0.52 -1.27 -16.98
N VAL A 74 0.65 -1.62 -15.70
CA VAL A 74 0.35 -0.71 -14.60
C VAL A 74 1.61 -0.49 -13.78
N VAL A 75 1.95 0.77 -13.56
CA VAL A 75 3.08 1.13 -12.71
C VAL A 75 2.57 1.88 -11.49
N VAL A 76 2.88 1.35 -10.32
CA VAL A 76 2.60 1.98 -9.04
C VAL A 76 3.93 2.51 -8.51
N MET A 77 4.05 3.83 -8.42
CA MET A 77 5.24 4.49 -7.87
C MET A 77 4.88 4.98 -6.49
N ALA A 78 5.16 4.17 -5.47
CA ALA A 78 4.75 4.46 -4.11
C ALA A 78 5.91 5.01 -3.28
N GLU A 79 5.60 5.88 -2.32
CA GLU A 79 6.61 6.32 -1.36
C GLU A 79 7.04 5.15 -0.48
N THR A 80 6.07 4.36 -0.01
CA THR A 80 6.36 3.10 0.69
C THR A 80 5.38 2.04 0.21
N ALA A 81 5.87 0.80 0.14
CA ALA A 81 5.06 -0.35 -0.24
C ALA A 81 5.56 -1.55 0.58
N ASP A 82 4.72 -2.03 1.48
CA ASP A 82 5.08 -3.11 2.39
C ASP A 82 4.18 -4.32 2.14
N LEU A 83 4.79 -5.44 1.75
CA LEU A 83 4.06 -6.68 1.53
C LEU A 83 3.48 -7.18 2.85
N ALA A 84 2.19 -7.53 2.86
CA ALA A 84 1.48 -7.91 4.08
C ALA A 84 2.23 -8.96 4.91
N SER A 85 2.75 -10.00 4.24
CA SER A 85 3.44 -11.10 4.92
C SER A 85 4.80 -10.70 5.50
N GLU A 86 5.36 -9.56 5.07
CA GLU A 86 6.66 -9.09 5.53
C GLU A 86 6.57 -7.98 6.56
N ILE A 87 5.35 -7.52 6.88
CA ILE A 87 5.15 -6.48 7.88
C ILE A 87 5.39 -7.04 9.27
N ASP A 88 6.29 -6.40 10.02
CA ASP A 88 6.50 -6.71 11.42
C ASP A 88 5.45 -5.95 12.25
N LEU A 89 4.45 -6.67 12.72
CA LEU A 89 3.31 -6.09 13.41
C LEU A 89 3.73 -5.39 14.71
N ASP A 90 4.67 -5.97 15.44
CA ASP A 90 5.16 -5.35 16.69
C ASP A 90 5.82 -4.00 16.41
N LYS A 91 6.66 -3.94 15.38
CA LYS A 91 7.30 -2.68 15.00
C LYS A 91 6.27 -1.65 14.53
N ALA A 92 5.26 -2.08 13.79
CA ALA A 92 4.20 -1.19 13.33
C ALA A 92 3.41 -0.63 14.52
N GLN A 93 3.12 -1.46 15.51
CA GLN A 93 2.43 -1.02 16.73
C GLN A 93 3.28 -0.06 17.55
N GLN A 94 4.59 -0.28 17.61
CA GLN A 94 5.52 0.64 18.28
C GLN A 94 5.55 1.99 17.57
N ALA A 95 5.62 1.98 16.24
CA ALA A 95 5.61 3.21 15.44
C ALA A 95 4.31 3.98 15.64
N ARG A 96 3.19 3.28 15.71
CA ARG A 96 1.89 3.89 16.01
C ARG A 96 1.90 4.57 17.37
N ALA A 97 2.38 3.87 18.40
CA ALA A 97 2.41 4.41 19.76
C ALA A 97 3.30 5.65 19.86
N GLU A 98 4.45 5.63 19.20
CA GLU A 98 5.35 6.79 19.18
C GLU A 98 4.72 7.99 18.47
N ALA A 99 4.07 7.75 17.34
CA ALA A 99 3.39 8.82 16.60
C ALA A 99 2.23 9.41 17.41
N GLU A 100 1.46 8.54 18.08
CA GLU A 100 0.36 8.99 18.94
C GLU A 100 0.86 9.84 20.09
N ARG A 101 1.97 9.43 20.73
CA ARG A 101 2.58 10.20 21.82
C ARG A 101 3.05 11.57 21.33
N ALA A 102 3.66 11.62 20.14
CA ALA A 102 4.11 12.89 19.58
C ALA A 102 2.94 13.84 19.31
N LEU A 103 1.81 13.30 18.82
CA LEU A 103 0.63 14.09 18.56
C LEU A 103 -0.06 14.55 19.84
N GLU A 104 -0.10 13.69 20.88
CA GLU A 104 -0.68 14.03 22.17
C GLU A 104 0.12 15.10 22.91
N ALA A 105 1.45 15.08 22.75
CA ALA A 105 2.31 16.10 23.35
C ALA A 105 2.00 17.50 22.76
N GLY A 106 1.39 17.52 21.59
CA GLY A 106 1.01 18.77 20.94
C GLY A 106 2.23 19.51 20.44
N TYR A 107 2.20 20.84 20.59
CA TYR A 107 3.32 21.65 20.13
C TYR A 107 4.57 21.41 20.95
N VAL A 108 5.63 21.03 20.28
CA VAL A 108 6.98 21.00 20.82
C VAL A 108 7.84 21.86 19.89
N GLU A 109 8.61 22.77 20.44
CA GLU A 109 9.43 23.67 19.63
C GLU A 109 10.33 22.87 18.70
N GLY A 110 10.28 23.19 17.42
CA GLY A 110 11.04 22.49 16.41
C GLY A 110 10.46 21.16 15.95
N ALA A 111 9.31 20.75 16.50
CA ALA A 111 8.68 19.47 16.11
C ALA A 111 7.82 19.64 14.88
N ASP A 112 7.84 18.66 14.01
CA ASP A 112 6.99 18.61 12.81
C ASP A 112 5.84 17.65 13.04
N LEU A 113 4.68 18.19 13.41
CA LEU A 113 3.48 17.38 13.63
C LEU A 113 2.94 16.75 12.36
N SER A 114 3.23 17.34 11.18
CA SER A 114 2.86 16.73 9.91
C SER A 114 3.58 15.40 9.71
N ALA A 115 4.84 15.33 10.09
CA ALA A 115 5.61 14.09 10.01
C ALA A 115 5.02 13.03 10.94
N ALA A 116 4.62 13.43 12.15
CA ALA A 116 4.01 12.51 13.10
C ALA A 116 2.67 11.98 12.58
N ARG A 117 1.86 12.84 11.95
CA ARG A 117 0.59 12.39 11.33
C ARG A 117 0.84 11.41 10.20
N ALA A 118 1.82 11.69 9.36
CA ALA A 118 2.14 10.79 8.24
C ALA A 118 2.64 9.44 8.76
N GLU A 119 3.47 9.45 9.80
CA GLU A 119 3.94 8.21 10.42
C GLU A 119 2.79 7.41 11.02
N LEU A 120 1.84 8.10 11.66
CA LEU A 120 0.67 7.43 12.21
C LEU A 120 -0.15 6.77 11.10
N GLN A 121 -0.40 7.46 10.00
CA GLN A 121 -1.16 6.90 8.88
C GLN A 121 -0.47 5.65 8.31
N ARG A 122 0.86 5.71 8.12
CA ARG A 122 1.62 4.57 7.63
C ARG A 122 1.56 3.39 8.60
N ALA A 123 1.69 3.66 9.89
CA ALA A 123 1.62 2.61 10.90
C ALA A 123 0.23 1.97 10.91
N LEU A 124 -0.83 2.78 10.84
CA LEU A 124 -2.20 2.26 10.85
C LEU A 124 -2.48 1.38 9.65
N ILE A 125 -2.04 1.76 8.45
CA ILE A 125 -2.29 0.92 7.27
C ILE A 125 -1.48 -0.37 7.33
N ARG A 126 -0.23 -0.33 7.82
CA ARG A 126 0.56 -1.53 8.00
C ARG A 126 -0.10 -2.49 8.99
N ILE A 127 -0.57 -1.97 10.12
CA ILE A 127 -1.27 -2.77 11.13
C ILE A 127 -2.52 -3.42 10.52
N ARG A 128 -3.33 -2.63 9.85
CA ARG A 128 -4.57 -3.12 9.24
C ARG A 128 -4.31 -4.23 8.24
N VAL A 129 -3.34 -4.02 7.36
CA VAL A 129 -3.01 -5.00 6.31
C VAL A 129 -2.43 -6.27 6.92
N ALA A 130 -1.52 -6.13 7.88
CA ALA A 130 -0.91 -7.27 8.55
C ALA A 130 -1.92 -8.07 9.37
N GLU A 131 -2.80 -7.38 10.12
CA GLU A 131 -3.81 -8.05 10.94
C GLU A 131 -4.85 -8.76 10.09
N ARG A 132 -5.26 -8.14 8.99
CA ARG A 132 -6.23 -8.76 8.09
C ARG A 132 -5.65 -10.06 7.52
N ARG A 133 -4.41 -10.04 7.06
CA ARG A 133 -3.76 -11.23 6.54
C ARG A 133 -3.61 -12.31 7.62
N HIS A 134 -3.19 -11.92 8.82
CA HIS A 134 -2.99 -12.85 9.93
C HIS A 134 -4.32 -13.50 10.34
N ARG A 135 -5.37 -12.69 10.45
CA ARG A 135 -6.70 -13.16 10.84
C ARG A 135 -7.31 -14.13 9.83
N GLU A 136 -7.11 -13.83 8.54
CA GLU A 136 -7.64 -14.66 7.47
C GLU A 136 -6.76 -15.88 7.17
N GLY A 137 -5.54 -15.90 7.72
CA GLY A 137 -4.55 -16.91 7.44
C GLY A 137 -3.98 -16.79 6.04
N PRO A 138 -3.12 -17.75 5.64
CA PRO A 138 -2.57 -17.75 4.29
C PRO A 138 -3.69 -17.89 3.26
N ARG A 139 -3.61 -17.11 2.20
CA ARG A 139 -4.58 -17.22 1.12
C ARG A 139 -4.35 -18.53 0.38
N SER A 140 -5.38 -19.36 0.30
CA SER A 140 -5.28 -20.59 -0.44
C SER A 140 -5.81 -20.40 -1.85
N ARG A 141 -5.34 -21.23 -2.74
CA ARG A 141 -5.86 -21.27 -4.09
C ARG A 141 -7.04 -22.21 -4.15
N GLY A 142 -8.08 -21.70 -4.71
CA GLY A 142 -9.27 -22.49 -4.94
C GLY A 142 -9.09 -23.50 -6.07
#